data_8fb890191eb794afd56addaba518950a
#
_entry.id   8fb890191eb794afd56addaba518950a
#
_cell.length_a   1.000
_cell.length_b   1.000
_cell.length_c   1.000
_cell.angle_alpha   90.00
_cell.angle_beta   90.00
_cell.angle_gamma   90.00
#
_symmetry.space_group_name_H-M   'P 1'
#
loop_
_entity.id
_entity.type
_entity.pdbx_description
1 polymer ?
#
loop_
_entity_poly.entity_id
_entity_poly.type
_entity_poly.pdbx_seq_one_letter_code
_entity_poly.pdbx_strand_id
1 'polypeptide(L)'
;MLKRAGLSMFLLMSLNANAMTLNEFSERLVETHPYFVQLSLSEKTSLLDQKSSLTYSDWNIKAGASESFTGGEDTSILYDDLYTTKYEVSANRKVENSGASVNLKHSLTRNDKDSDASHSNLLAIDYVRPLLQNKDGLNDRLASDLASLDLIAKQVSLEEQAETFLASKLSKFIDLAVKQEIVKNHKISLDLSKQQLDLDEEKFKNSLIDKSVLIQQKDSYVKAKQQLLQSSKELIIERRELANLIGSKESDMIVDLDLYEVHNLTEIDPRSFVNDSRSILKYDFDKARLQRQLVTFENKTMPSINLNLGLSSLGENDKYFGSFGNRDYSWNVGVDISYPLGSRKQLIDVERAEISIDTIDAKKNEAEITNIHQINYLLAQVDLLSELVVLYLEQGSLAEEMVIEEQIKFSEARGQKSLVIAAKRNANLANLTYLQAAGTYQKIVIDYKAAIDQLYN
;
A
#
# COMPACT_ATOMS: atom_id res chain seq x y z
N MET A 1 -6.45 -11.70 -10.34
CA MET A 1 -7.57 -12.65 -10.10
C MET A 1 -7.46 -13.20 -8.69
N LEU A 2 -8.00 -12.48 -7.71
CA LEU A 2 -8.03 -12.94 -6.31
C LEU A 2 -8.99 -14.12 -6.20
N LYS A 3 -8.45 -15.29 -5.85
CA LYS A 3 -9.23 -16.49 -5.55
C LYS A 3 -10.16 -16.23 -4.37
N ARG A 4 -11.45 -16.51 -4.57
CA ARG A 4 -12.48 -16.54 -3.54
C ARG A 4 -12.01 -17.39 -2.36
N ALA A 5 -11.69 -16.76 -1.24
CA ALA A 5 -11.59 -17.44 0.04
C ALA A 5 -13.02 -17.81 0.47
N GLY A 6 -13.34 -19.09 0.29
CA GLY A 6 -14.55 -19.70 0.80
C GLY A 6 -14.49 -19.81 2.32
N LEU A 7 -15.56 -19.37 2.94
CA LEU A 7 -15.93 -19.64 4.32
C LEU A 7 -15.80 -21.15 4.60
N SER A 8 -14.84 -21.59 5.41
CA SER A 8 -14.79 -22.97 5.85
C SER A 8 -14.15 -23.13 7.22
N MET A 9 -14.99 -23.60 8.10
CA MET A 9 -14.75 -24.64 9.08
C MET A 9 -13.71 -24.34 10.17
N PHE A 10 -14.24 -23.88 11.30
CA PHE A 10 -13.57 -23.96 12.58
C PHE A 10 -13.20 -25.42 12.86
N LEU A 11 -11.96 -25.79 12.58
CA LEU A 11 -11.35 -26.99 13.12
C LEU A 11 -10.73 -26.60 14.47
N LEU A 12 -11.35 -27.06 15.55
CA LEU A 12 -10.74 -27.12 16.87
C LEU A 12 -9.49 -28.00 16.79
N MET A 13 -8.34 -27.43 16.44
CA MET A 13 -7.06 -28.09 16.64
C MET A 13 -6.67 -27.98 18.10
N SER A 14 -6.52 -29.15 18.74
CA SER A 14 -5.93 -29.34 20.05
C SER A 14 -4.60 -28.59 20.16
N LEU A 15 -4.52 -27.66 21.12
CA LEU A 15 -3.32 -26.91 21.49
C LEU A 15 -2.26 -27.87 22.05
N ASN A 16 -1.48 -28.48 21.20
CA ASN A 16 -0.11 -28.81 21.54
C ASN A 16 0.69 -27.51 21.38
N ALA A 17 1.46 -27.12 22.38
CA ALA A 17 2.38 -26.01 22.31
C ALA A 17 3.52 -26.38 21.34
N ASN A 18 3.22 -26.39 20.04
CA ASN A 18 4.20 -26.56 19.00
C ASN A 18 4.89 -25.21 18.80
N ALA A 19 6.21 -25.21 18.80
CA ALA A 19 6.99 -24.05 18.45
C ALA A 19 6.59 -23.57 17.03
N MET A 20 6.47 -22.25 16.86
CA MET A 20 5.97 -21.62 15.64
C MET A 20 7.09 -21.45 14.63
N THR A 21 6.86 -21.86 13.40
CA THR A 21 7.77 -21.65 12.27
C THR A 21 7.59 -20.27 11.65
N LEU A 22 8.56 -19.81 10.84
CA LEU A 22 8.49 -18.54 10.11
C LEU A 22 7.28 -18.49 9.16
N ASN A 23 7.00 -19.61 8.47
CA ASN A 23 5.88 -19.70 7.53
C ASN A 23 4.53 -19.64 8.25
N GLU A 24 4.36 -20.38 9.35
CA GLU A 24 3.14 -20.33 10.16
C GLU A 24 2.88 -18.94 10.74
N PHE A 25 3.94 -18.26 11.17
CA PHE A 25 3.82 -16.87 11.63
C PHE A 25 3.38 -15.93 10.50
N SER A 26 3.97 -16.06 9.30
CA SER A 26 3.62 -15.30 8.11
C SER A 26 2.14 -15.49 7.73
N GLU A 27 1.68 -16.75 7.63
CA GLU A 27 0.30 -17.08 7.28
C GLU A 27 -0.69 -16.51 8.29
N ARG A 28 -0.45 -16.74 9.59
CA ARG A 28 -1.32 -16.19 10.65
C ARG A 28 -1.34 -14.67 10.65
N LEU A 29 -0.19 -14.02 10.43
CA LEU A 29 -0.10 -12.57 10.36
C LEU A 29 -0.97 -12.01 9.23
N VAL A 30 -0.91 -12.62 8.05
CA VAL A 30 -1.72 -12.22 6.89
C VAL A 30 -3.21 -12.45 7.16
N GLU A 31 -3.58 -13.54 7.80
CA GLU A 31 -4.98 -13.87 8.08
C GLU A 31 -5.61 -13.03 9.19
N THR A 32 -4.84 -12.69 10.25
CA THR A 32 -5.42 -12.11 11.47
C THR A 32 -5.13 -10.64 11.67
N HIS A 33 -4.04 -10.10 11.08
CA HIS A 33 -3.62 -8.75 11.39
C HIS A 33 -4.50 -7.71 10.68
N PRO A 34 -5.04 -6.68 11.40
CA PRO A 34 -5.94 -5.67 10.83
C PRO A 34 -5.37 -4.88 9.65
N TYR A 35 -4.05 -4.83 9.51
CA TYR A 35 -3.38 -4.17 8.40
C TYR A 35 -3.78 -4.77 7.05
N PHE A 36 -3.82 -6.08 6.90
CA PHE A 36 -4.24 -6.74 5.65
C PHE A 36 -5.72 -6.53 5.35
N VAL A 37 -6.56 -6.47 6.40
CA VAL A 37 -7.96 -6.07 6.25
C VAL A 37 -8.06 -4.63 5.73
N GLN A 38 -7.24 -3.71 6.26
CA GLN A 38 -7.19 -2.32 5.78
C GLN A 38 -6.77 -2.24 4.31
N LEU A 39 -5.75 -3.02 3.88
CA LEU A 39 -5.33 -3.08 2.48
C LEU A 39 -6.49 -3.55 1.58
N SER A 40 -7.19 -4.63 1.96
CA SER A 40 -8.34 -5.13 1.19
C SER A 40 -9.50 -4.14 1.10
N LEU A 41 -9.75 -3.39 2.17
CA LEU A 41 -10.77 -2.32 2.17
C LEU A 41 -10.34 -1.15 1.29
N SER A 42 -9.05 -0.81 1.28
CA SER A 42 -8.51 0.23 0.39
C SER A 42 -8.64 -0.15 -1.08
N GLU A 43 -8.40 -1.42 -1.44
CA GLU A 43 -8.66 -1.93 -2.80
C GLU A 43 -10.14 -1.81 -3.18
N LYS A 44 -11.05 -2.23 -2.28
CA LYS A 44 -12.49 -2.10 -2.50
C LYS A 44 -12.93 -0.64 -2.69
N THR A 45 -12.31 0.30 -1.95
CA THR A 45 -12.59 1.73 -2.12
C THR A 45 -12.19 2.19 -3.52
N SER A 46 -10.99 1.86 -3.99
CA SER A 46 -10.53 2.20 -5.35
C SER A 46 -11.43 1.60 -6.45
N LEU A 47 -11.95 0.41 -6.23
CA LEU A 47 -12.92 -0.22 -7.15
C LEU A 47 -14.26 0.52 -7.15
N LEU A 48 -14.71 1.05 -6.02
CA LEU A 48 -15.89 1.90 -5.94
C LEU A 48 -15.66 3.27 -6.61
N ASP A 49 -14.46 3.84 -6.46
CA ASP A 49 -14.06 5.09 -7.13
C ASP A 49 -14.08 4.91 -8.66
N GLN A 50 -13.56 3.79 -9.16
CA GLN A 50 -13.66 3.45 -10.58
C GLN A 50 -15.12 3.35 -11.04
N LYS A 51 -15.97 2.65 -10.29
CA LYS A 51 -17.40 2.56 -10.62
C LYS A 51 -18.08 3.91 -10.56
N SER A 52 -17.76 4.73 -9.57
CA SER A 52 -18.29 6.09 -9.42
C SER A 52 -17.89 6.99 -10.59
N SER A 53 -16.71 6.80 -11.17
CA SER A 53 -16.26 7.59 -12.33
C SER A 53 -17.06 7.36 -13.61
N LEU A 54 -17.83 6.26 -13.68
CA LEU A 54 -18.72 5.94 -14.81
C LEU A 54 -20.07 6.66 -14.73
N THR A 55 -20.39 7.30 -13.60
CA THR A 55 -21.69 7.98 -13.39
C THR A 55 -21.89 9.22 -14.27
N TYR A 56 -20.86 9.65 -15.02
CA TYR A 56 -21.01 10.75 -16.00
C TYR A 56 -22.04 10.45 -17.08
N SER A 57 -22.37 9.19 -17.31
CA SER A 57 -23.36 8.72 -18.27
C SER A 57 -24.75 8.42 -17.67
N ASP A 58 -24.94 8.69 -16.38
CA ASP A 58 -26.22 8.50 -15.71
C ASP A 58 -27.22 9.58 -16.10
N TRP A 59 -28.54 9.23 -15.98
CA TRP A 59 -29.59 10.21 -16.11
C TRP A 59 -29.60 11.21 -14.97
N ASN A 60 -29.52 12.49 -15.28
CA ASN A 60 -29.71 13.58 -14.32
C ASN A 60 -31.09 14.20 -14.53
N ILE A 61 -31.97 14.02 -13.56
CA ILE A 61 -33.32 14.56 -13.59
C ILE A 61 -33.36 15.82 -12.73
N LYS A 62 -33.84 16.91 -13.32
CA LYS A 62 -34.06 18.19 -12.65
C LYS A 62 -35.52 18.58 -12.74
N ALA A 63 -36.07 19.04 -11.64
CA ALA A 63 -37.42 19.64 -11.59
C ALA A 63 -37.31 21.04 -10.96
N GLY A 64 -37.97 22.00 -11.52
CA GLY A 64 -37.99 23.38 -11.05
C GLY A 64 -39.35 24.02 -11.19
N ALA A 65 -39.66 24.94 -10.29
CA ALA A 65 -40.81 25.83 -10.38
C ALA A 65 -40.29 27.26 -10.18
N SER A 66 -40.71 28.18 -10.98
CA SER A 66 -40.37 29.60 -10.87
C SER A 66 -41.57 30.47 -11.17
N GLU A 67 -41.62 31.59 -10.48
CA GLU A 67 -42.57 32.68 -10.77
C GLU A 67 -41.75 33.97 -10.96
N SER A 68 -42.08 34.70 -12.01
CA SER A 68 -41.47 35.98 -12.29
C SER A 68 -42.54 37.01 -12.61
N PHE A 69 -42.31 38.23 -12.17
CA PHE A 69 -43.10 39.40 -12.46
C PHE A 69 -42.30 40.39 -13.28
N THR A 70 -42.85 40.88 -14.34
CA THR A 70 -42.31 41.96 -15.15
C THR A 70 -43.41 43.01 -15.30
N GLY A 71 -43.18 44.20 -14.79
CA GLY A 71 -44.14 45.32 -14.82
C GLY A 71 -43.44 46.65 -14.88
N GLY A 72 -44.16 47.69 -15.34
CA GLY A 72 -43.71 49.07 -15.49
C GLY A 72 -44.31 49.79 -16.69
N GLU A 73 -44.36 51.12 -16.67
CA GLU A 73 -45.03 51.95 -17.68
C GLU A 73 -44.60 51.73 -19.15
N ASP A 74 -43.40 51.09 -19.36
CA ASP A 74 -42.84 50.79 -20.68
C ASP A 74 -42.63 49.29 -20.96
N THR A 75 -43.29 48.36 -20.22
CA THR A 75 -43.00 46.93 -20.32
C THR A 75 -43.42 46.35 -21.69
N SER A 76 -44.53 46.75 -22.24
CA SER A 76 -44.99 46.37 -23.60
C SER A 76 -46.12 47.24 -24.06
N ILE A 77 -46.30 47.41 -25.40
CA ILE A 77 -47.48 48.05 -26.01
C ILE A 77 -48.75 47.22 -25.76
N LEU A 78 -48.63 45.96 -25.37
CA LEU A 78 -49.73 44.97 -25.28
C LEU A 78 -50.18 44.68 -23.86
N TYR A 79 -49.35 44.98 -22.84
CA TYR A 79 -49.66 44.73 -21.41
C TYR A 79 -48.77 45.55 -20.50
N ASP A 80 -49.27 45.97 -19.36
CA ASP A 80 -48.53 46.70 -18.33
C ASP A 80 -47.85 45.72 -17.35
N ASP A 81 -48.50 44.63 -16.97
CA ASP A 81 -48.01 43.62 -16.03
C ASP A 81 -47.99 42.23 -16.65
N LEU A 82 -46.90 41.48 -16.43
CA LEU A 82 -46.76 40.10 -16.83
C LEU A 82 -46.33 39.24 -15.66
N TYR A 83 -47.15 38.30 -15.22
CA TYR A 83 -46.79 37.22 -14.30
C TYR A 83 -46.51 35.97 -15.11
N THR A 84 -45.30 35.39 -14.95
CA THR A 84 -44.95 34.14 -15.60
C THR A 84 -44.68 33.08 -14.54
N THR A 85 -45.54 32.08 -14.46
CA THR A 85 -45.33 30.89 -13.64
C THR A 85 -44.89 29.76 -14.55
N LYS A 86 -43.72 29.14 -14.23
CA LYS A 86 -43.14 28.05 -15.03
C LYS A 86 -42.85 26.84 -14.16
N TYR A 87 -43.28 25.67 -14.59
CA TYR A 87 -42.89 24.38 -14.09
C TYR A 87 -42.08 23.66 -15.17
N GLU A 88 -40.92 23.14 -14.80
CA GLU A 88 -40.02 22.48 -15.73
C GLU A 88 -39.51 21.17 -15.15
N VAL A 89 -39.54 20.09 -15.93
CA VAL A 89 -38.84 18.84 -15.64
C VAL A 89 -37.95 18.55 -16.83
N SER A 90 -36.68 18.31 -16.54
CA SER A 90 -35.70 17.93 -17.56
C SER A 90 -34.92 16.69 -17.12
N ALA A 91 -34.58 15.85 -18.09
CA ALA A 91 -33.72 14.70 -17.90
C ALA A 91 -32.60 14.76 -18.94
N ASN A 92 -31.35 14.82 -18.46
CA ASN A 92 -30.20 14.82 -19.35
C ASN A 92 -29.29 13.61 -19.10
N ARG A 93 -28.66 13.16 -20.16
CA ARG A 93 -27.70 12.04 -20.12
C ARG A 93 -26.62 12.24 -21.18
N LYS A 94 -25.38 11.90 -20.84
CA LYS A 94 -24.30 11.72 -21.82
C LYS A 94 -24.31 10.30 -22.35
N VAL A 95 -24.13 10.15 -23.68
CA VAL A 95 -24.09 8.85 -24.33
C VAL A 95 -22.64 8.35 -24.33
N GLU A 96 -22.41 7.25 -23.66
CA GLU A 96 -21.10 6.61 -23.59
C GLU A 96 -20.49 6.42 -24.99
N ASN A 97 -19.17 6.54 -25.08
CA ASN A 97 -18.37 6.31 -26.29
C ASN A 97 -18.73 7.17 -27.51
N SER A 98 -19.60 8.15 -27.38
CA SER A 98 -19.94 9.07 -28.48
C SER A 98 -19.68 10.55 -28.16
N GLY A 99 -19.56 10.89 -26.87
CA GLY A 99 -19.53 12.27 -26.38
C GLY A 99 -20.84 13.03 -26.60
N ALA A 100 -21.85 12.36 -27.13
CA ALA A 100 -23.16 12.98 -27.36
C ALA A 100 -23.91 13.17 -26.03
N SER A 101 -24.84 14.13 -26.04
CA SER A 101 -25.77 14.32 -24.94
C SER A 101 -27.20 14.29 -25.45
N VAL A 102 -28.10 13.70 -24.68
CA VAL A 102 -29.54 13.70 -24.87
C VAL A 102 -30.16 14.51 -23.74
N ASN A 103 -31.02 15.47 -24.10
CA ASN A 103 -31.77 16.24 -23.14
C ASN A 103 -33.26 16.11 -23.47
N LEU A 104 -34.03 15.63 -22.52
CA LEU A 104 -35.48 15.56 -22.55
C LEU A 104 -36.03 16.67 -21.65
N LYS A 105 -36.93 17.47 -22.14
CA LYS A 105 -37.48 18.60 -21.41
C LYS A 105 -39.01 18.65 -21.54
N HIS A 106 -39.68 18.84 -20.43
CA HIS A 106 -41.07 19.19 -20.36
C HIS A 106 -41.25 20.45 -19.54
N SER A 107 -41.89 21.49 -20.09
CA SER A 107 -42.20 22.70 -19.34
C SER A 107 -43.63 23.13 -19.54
N LEU A 108 -44.27 23.53 -18.46
CA LEU A 108 -45.57 24.19 -18.41
C LEU A 108 -45.33 25.62 -17.99
N THR A 109 -45.77 26.56 -18.84
CA THR A 109 -45.65 27.99 -18.56
C THR A 109 -47.04 28.62 -18.58
N ARG A 110 -47.38 29.37 -17.55
CA ARG A 110 -48.52 30.24 -17.49
C ARG A 110 -48.03 31.68 -17.57
N ASN A 111 -48.51 32.40 -18.56
CA ASN A 111 -48.32 33.83 -18.68
C ASN A 111 -49.67 34.53 -18.41
N ASP A 112 -49.70 35.36 -17.37
CA ASP A 112 -50.85 36.14 -16.95
C ASP A 112 -50.55 37.60 -17.31
N LYS A 113 -51.28 38.12 -18.29
CA LYS A 113 -51.13 39.47 -18.84
C LYS A 113 -52.38 40.26 -18.51
N ASP A 114 -52.29 41.21 -17.56
CA ASP A 114 -53.42 42.05 -17.10
C ASP A 114 -54.70 41.27 -16.81
N SER A 115 -55.51 40.93 -17.84
CA SER A 115 -56.75 40.18 -17.73
C SER A 115 -56.74 38.84 -18.48
N ASP A 116 -55.68 38.52 -19.27
CA ASP A 116 -55.66 37.35 -20.14
C ASP A 116 -54.55 36.40 -19.72
N ALA A 117 -54.92 35.18 -19.35
CA ALA A 117 -53.97 34.13 -19.06
C ALA A 117 -53.76 33.21 -20.26
N SER A 118 -52.51 32.94 -20.62
CA SER A 118 -52.15 31.93 -21.62
C SER A 118 -51.32 30.82 -20.98
N HIS A 119 -51.54 29.60 -21.42
CA HIS A 119 -50.82 28.42 -20.96
C HIS A 119 -50.11 27.78 -22.13
N SER A 120 -48.79 27.54 -21.96
CA SER A 120 -47.99 26.82 -22.93
C SER A 120 -47.41 25.52 -22.33
N ASN A 121 -47.43 24.47 -23.12
CA ASN A 121 -46.92 23.16 -22.78
C ASN A 121 -45.89 22.74 -23.82
N LEU A 122 -44.61 22.74 -23.43
CA LEU A 122 -43.49 22.38 -24.30
C LEU A 122 -42.97 20.99 -23.93
N LEU A 123 -42.87 20.12 -24.91
CA LEU A 123 -42.09 18.90 -24.89
C LEU A 123 -40.91 19.07 -25.86
N ALA A 124 -39.69 18.83 -25.43
CA ALA A 124 -38.53 18.94 -26.29
C ALA A 124 -37.55 17.77 -26.06
N ILE A 125 -36.93 17.36 -27.14
CA ILE A 125 -35.82 16.38 -27.15
C ILE A 125 -34.69 17.01 -27.93
N ASP A 126 -33.56 17.20 -27.28
CA ASP A 126 -32.36 17.73 -27.90
C ASP A 126 -31.28 16.66 -27.88
N TYR A 127 -30.57 16.48 -29.00
CA TYR A 127 -29.43 15.62 -29.16
C TYR A 127 -28.28 16.45 -29.70
N VAL A 128 -27.16 16.47 -28.91
CA VAL A 128 -25.96 17.20 -29.30
C VAL A 128 -24.81 16.19 -29.42
N ARG A 129 -24.17 16.16 -30.59
CA ARG A 129 -23.02 15.28 -30.85
C ARG A 129 -21.80 16.09 -31.24
N PRO A 130 -20.69 15.96 -30.48
CA PRO A 130 -19.41 16.54 -30.85
C PRO A 130 -18.82 15.81 -32.06
N LEU A 131 -18.35 16.58 -33.06
CA LEU A 131 -17.77 16.05 -34.30
C LEU A 131 -16.25 16.10 -34.32
N LEU A 132 -15.63 16.99 -33.55
CA LEU A 132 -14.20 17.21 -33.50
C LEU A 132 -13.69 17.22 -32.05
N GLN A 133 -13.77 18.33 -31.34
CA GLN A 133 -13.41 18.37 -29.91
C GLN A 133 -14.38 17.47 -29.13
N ASN A 134 -13.87 16.64 -28.23
CA ASN A 134 -14.63 15.64 -27.49
C ASN A 134 -15.32 14.58 -28.37
N LYS A 135 -14.84 14.40 -29.60
CA LYS A 135 -15.31 13.30 -30.45
C LYS A 135 -15.17 11.97 -29.71
N ASP A 136 -16.17 11.11 -29.87
CA ASP A 136 -16.25 9.80 -29.20
C ASP A 136 -16.14 9.86 -27.65
N GLY A 137 -16.46 11.02 -27.07
CA GLY A 137 -16.47 11.23 -25.61
C GLY A 137 -15.10 11.25 -24.96
N LEU A 138 -14.06 11.57 -25.70
CA LEU A 138 -12.67 11.50 -25.23
C LEU A 138 -12.44 12.31 -23.92
N ASN A 139 -13.00 13.53 -23.85
CA ASN A 139 -12.87 14.39 -22.66
C ASN A 139 -13.81 13.93 -21.53
N ASP A 140 -14.98 13.41 -21.87
CA ASP A 140 -15.97 12.93 -20.89
C ASP A 140 -15.48 11.67 -20.18
N ARG A 141 -14.77 10.78 -20.89
CA ARG A 141 -14.18 9.55 -20.34
C ARG A 141 -12.91 9.75 -19.56
N LEU A 142 -12.31 10.95 -19.55
CA LEU A 142 -11.03 11.17 -18.87
C LEU A 142 -11.06 10.66 -17.41
N ALA A 143 -12.08 11.01 -16.65
CA ALA A 143 -12.18 10.61 -15.25
C ALA A 143 -12.26 9.08 -15.07
N SER A 144 -13.02 8.38 -15.93
CA SER A 144 -13.14 6.92 -15.88
C SER A 144 -11.88 6.20 -16.35
N ASP A 145 -11.22 6.72 -17.38
CA ASP A 145 -9.95 6.17 -17.87
C ASP A 145 -8.85 6.31 -16.81
N LEU A 146 -8.76 7.49 -16.16
CA LEU A 146 -7.83 7.71 -15.05
C LEU A 146 -8.14 6.82 -13.85
N ALA A 147 -9.41 6.71 -13.45
CA ALA A 147 -9.81 5.87 -12.34
C ALA A 147 -9.50 4.38 -12.58
N SER A 148 -9.56 3.93 -13.84
CA SER A 148 -9.16 2.57 -14.21
C SER A 148 -7.65 2.35 -14.07
N LEU A 149 -6.82 3.30 -14.48
CA LEU A 149 -5.37 3.27 -14.26
C LEU A 149 -5.02 3.36 -12.78
N ASP A 150 -5.71 4.23 -12.04
CA ASP A 150 -5.52 4.40 -10.59
C ASP A 150 -5.86 3.12 -9.81
N LEU A 151 -6.86 2.36 -10.24
CA LEU A 151 -7.19 1.06 -9.62
C LEU A 151 -6.04 0.07 -9.76
N ILE A 152 -5.48 -0.08 -10.97
CA ILE A 152 -4.36 -1.01 -11.21
C ILE A 152 -3.11 -0.54 -10.45
N ALA A 153 -2.77 0.74 -10.52
CA ALA A 153 -1.66 1.33 -9.78
C ALA A 153 -1.82 1.13 -8.26
N LYS A 154 -3.05 1.25 -7.76
CA LYS A 154 -3.36 1.02 -6.35
C LYS A 154 -3.16 -0.43 -5.94
N GLN A 155 -3.57 -1.39 -6.76
CA GLN A 155 -3.36 -2.82 -6.50
C GLN A 155 -1.86 -3.13 -6.34
N VAL A 156 -1.03 -2.70 -7.29
CA VAL A 156 0.44 -2.86 -7.21
C VAL A 156 1.01 -2.19 -5.95
N SER A 157 0.55 -0.98 -5.63
CA SER A 157 1.00 -0.27 -4.42
C SER A 157 0.57 -0.97 -3.12
N LEU A 158 -0.58 -1.63 -3.08
CA LEU A 158 -1.04 -2.37 -1.90
C LEU A 158 -0.25 -3.67 -1.70
N GLU A 159 0.12 -4.36 -2.78
CA GLU A 159 1.00 -5.53 -2.73
C GLU A 159 2.38 -5.15 -2.20
N GLU A 160 2.97 -4.04 -2.66
CA GLU A 160 4.25 -3.51 -2.16
C GLU A 160 4.19 -3.14 -0.66
N GLN A 161 3.09 -2.52 -0.24
CA GLN A 161 2.86 -2.22 1.17
C GLN A 161 2.72 -3.48 2.02
N ALA A 162 2.03 -4.52 1.51
CA ALA A 162 1.88 -5.81 2.17
C ALA A 162 3.25 -6.48 2.34
N GLU A 163 4.07 -6.47 1.30
CA GLU A 163 5.43 -7.05 1.31
C GLU A 163 6.35 -6.34 2.30
N THR A 164 6.42 -5.02 2.26
CA THR A 164 7.21 -4.22 3.20
C THR A 164 6.80 -4.47 4.64
N PHE A 165 5.49 -4.52 4.91
CA PHE A 165 4.96 -4.82 6.24
C PHE A 165 5.36 -6.23 6.67
N LEU A 166 5.19 -7.22 5.81
CA LEU A 166 5.53 -8.62 6.08
C LEU A 166 7.05 -8.77 6.36
N ALA A 167 7.92 -8.21 5.51
CA ALA A 167 9.37 -8.22 5.71
C ALA A 167 9.77 -7.68 7.08
N SER A 168 9.20 -6.53 7.46
CA SER A 168 9.43 -5.92 8.77
C SER A 168 9.03 -6.84 9.95
N LYS A 169 7.92 -7.59 9.83
CA LYS A 169 7.46 -8.48 10.89
C LYS A 169 8.22 -9.81 10.94
N LEU A 170 8.61 -10.33 9.77
CA LEU A 170 9.48 -11.52 9.69
C LEU A 170 10.87 -11.22 10.28
N SER A 171 11.44 -10.04 10.03
CA SER A 171 12.68 -9.61 10.68
C SER A 171 12.57 -9.58 12.21
N LYS A 172 11.45 -9.10 12.77
CA LYS A 172 11.18 -9.16 14.22
C LYS A 172 11.03 -10.60 14.74
N PHE A 173 10.45 -11.49 13.95
CA PHE A 173 10.36 -12.90 14.31
C PHE A 173 11.76 -13.56 14.42
N ILE A 174 12.66 -13.22 13.49
CA ILE A 174 14.07 -13.64 13.55
C ILE A 174 14.75 -13.05 14.79
N ASP A 175 14.52 -11.76 15.11
CA ASP A 175 15.03 -11.14 16.33
C ASP A 175 14.55 -11.87 17.60
N LEU A 176 13.32 -12.35 17.63
CA LEU A 176 12.80 -13.17 18.73
C LEU A 176 13.57 -14.50 18.85
N ALA A 177 13.83 -15.19 17.72
CA ALA A 177 14.61 -16.42 17.69
C ALA A 177 16.03 -16.18 18.26
N VAL A 178 16.70 -15.13 17.79
CA VAL A 178 18.02 -14.72 18.28
C VAL A 178 17.99 -14.44 19.79
N LYS A 179 17.00 -13.69 20.28
CA LYS A 179 16.85 -13.39 21.71
C LYS A 179 16.62 -14.63 22.57
N GLN A 180 15.90 -15.63 22.05
CA GLN A 180 15.73 -16.91 22.75
C GLN A 180 17.09 -17.58 22.99
N GLU A 181 17.97 -17.62 21.99
CA GLU A 181 19.29 -18.21 22.11
C GLU A 181 20.23 -17.34 22.97
N ILE A 182 20.16 -16.00 22.86
CA ILE A 182 20.93 -15.08 23.73
C ILE A 182 20.63 -15.35 25.22
N VAL A 183 19.38 -15.56 25.59
CA VAL A 183 19.01 -15.87 26.99
C VAL A 183 19.64 -17.19 27.46
N LYS A 184 19.70 -18.21 26.59
CA LYS A 184 20.39 -19.49 26.90
C LYS A 184 21.89 -19.26 27.13
N ASN A 185 22.52 -18.46 26.25
CA ASN A 185 23.95 -18.12 26.38
C ASN A 185 24.27 -17.30 27.65
N HIS A 186 23.41 -16.33 27.99
CA HIS A 186 23.59 -15.56 29.23
C HIS A 186 23.39 -16.40 30.49
N LYS A 187 22.51 -17.43 30.43
CA LYS A 187 22.35 -18.39 31.53
C LYS A 187 23.65 -19.20 31.75
N ILE A 188 24.27 -19.66 30.64
CA ILE A 188 25.57 -20.34 30.70
C ILE A 188 26.65 -19.38 31.26
N SER A 189 26.72 -18.14 30.80
CA SER A 189 27.63 -17.11 31.30
C SER A 189 27.50 -16.87 32.81
N LEU A 190 26.27 -16.81 33.32
CA LEU A 190 26.01 -16.66 34.76
C LEU A 190 26.50 -17.86 35.53
N ASP A 191 26.27 -19.09 35.05
CA ASP A 191 26.73 -20.31 35.71
C ASP A 191 28.27 -20.37 35.74
N LEU A 192 28.94 -20.07 34.63
CA LEU A 192 30.43 -20.02 34.56
C LEU A 192 31.00 -18.94 35.48
N SER A 193 30.33 -17.77 35.55
CA SER A 193 30.77 -16.70 36.45
C SER A 193 30.61 -17.06 37.92
N LYS A 194 29.56 -17.84 38.26
CA LYS A 194 29.37 -18.40 39.58
C LYS A 194 30.45 -19.43 39.96
N GLN A 195 30.72 -20.37 39.04
CA GLN A 195 31.76 -21.39 39.25
C GLN A 195 33.13 -20.73 39.49
N GLN A 196 33.48 -19.68 38.76
CA GLN A 196 34.72 -18.94 38.98
C GLN A 196 34.73 -18.19 40.34
N LEU A 197 33.59 -17.60 40.72
CA LEU A 197 33.44 -16.92 42.01
C LEU A 197 33.62 -17.92 43.16
N ASP A 198 32.99 -19.08 43.11
CA ASP A 198 33.07 -20.10 44.15
C ASP A 198 34.53 -20.59 44.28
N LEU A 199 35.23 -20.78 43.16
CA LEU A 199 36.68 -21.15 43.15
C LEU A 199 37.55 -20.05 43.76
N ASP A 200 37.30 -18.78 43.45
CA ASP A 200 38.09 -17.66 43.97
C ASP A 200 37.75 -17.34 45.42
N GLU A 201 36.54 -17.61 45.90
CA GLU A 201 36.23 -17.58 47.35
C GLU A 201 36.97 -18.64 48.14
N GLU A 202 37.13 -19.86 47.59
CA GLU A 202 37.95 -20.93 48.19
C GLU A 202 39.42 -20.55 48.24
N LYS A 203 39.99 -20.04 47.13
CA LYS A 203 41.37 -19.55 47.09
C LYS A 203 41.63 -18.42 48.07
N PHE A 204 40.67 -17.47 48.24
CA PHE A 204 40.82 -16.38 49.19
C PHE A 204 40.80 -16.87 50.63
N LYS A 205 39.94 -17.84 50.98
CA LYS A 205 39.91 -18.48 52.31
C LYS A 205 41.27 -19.13 52.63
N ASN A 206 41.94 -19.66 51.62
CA ASN A 206 43.25 -20.29 51.75
C ASN A 206 44.42 -19.28 51.58
N SER A 207 44.14 -17.97 51.53
CA SER A 207 45.11 -16.89 51.36
C SER A 207 45.96 -17.00 50.07
N LEU A 208 45.40 -17.60 49.00
CA LEU A 208 46.06 -17.81 47.71
C LEU A 208 45.84 -16.66 46.74
N ILE A 209 44.86 -15.76 47.00
CA ILE A 209 44.58 -14.56 46.19
C ILE A 209 44.28 -13.37 47.11
N ASP A 210 44.45 -12.16 46.54
CA ASP A 210 44.15 -10.90 47.21
C ASP A 210 42.64 -10.57 47.22
N LYS A 211 42.24 -9.76 48.18
CA LYS A 211 40.84 -9.29 48.30
C LYS A 211 40.35 -8.54 47.06
N SER A 212 41.24 -7.82 46.37
CA SER A 212 40.95 -7.10 45.12
C SER A 212 40.48 -8.05 44.01
N VAL A 213 41.14 -9.21 43.85
CA VAL A 213 40.75 -10.24 42.87
C VAL A 213 39.36 -10.81 43.18
N LEU A 214 39.10 -11.11 44.45
CA LEU A 214 37.78 -11.59 44.87
C LEU A 214 36.69 -10.55 44.62
N ILE A 215 36.92 -9.27 44.86
CA ILE A 215 35.95 -8.18 44.58
C ILE A 215 35.69 -8.08 43.08
N GLN A 216 36.71 -8.16 42.24
CA GLN A 216 36.60 -8.16 40.79
C GLN A 216 35.73 -9.33 40.27
N GLN A 217 35.89 -10.51 40.86
CA GLN A 217 35.09 -11.67 40.47
C GLN A 217 33.64 -11.55 40.94
N LYS A 218 33.37 -10.98 42.13
CA LYS A 218 32.00 -10.65 42.57
C LYS A 218 31.33 -9.65 41.63
N ASP A 219 32.05 -8.62 41.18
CA ASP A 219 31.53 -7.67 40.17
C ASP A 219 31.18 -8.38 38.86
N SER A 220 32.07 -9.27 38.38
CA SER A 220 31.83 -10.06 37.17
C SER A 220 30.57 -10.94 37.27
N TYR A 221 30.34 -11.58 38.42
CA TYR A 221 29.13 -12.36 38.68
C TYR A 221 27.85 -11.49 38.67
N VAL A 222 27.93 -10.32 39.31
CA VAL A 222 26.78 -9.38 39.34
C VAL A 222 26.48 -8.89 37.92
N LYS A 223 27.49 -8.57 37.10
CA LYS A 223 27.31 -8.19 35.69
C LYS A 223 26.64 -9.29 34.88
N ALA A 224 27.08 -10.55 35.01
CA ALA A 224 26.44 -11.68 34.34
C ALA A 224 24.97 -11.85 34.75
N LYS A 225 24.65 -11.64 36.04
CA LYS A 225 23.26 -11.65 36.54
C LYS A 225 22.42 -10.52 35.95
N GLN A 226 23.00 -9.32 35.81
CA GLN A 226 22.30 -8.18 35.18
C GLN A 226 22.02 -8.48 33.69
N GLN A 227 22.99 -9.02 32.95
CA GLN A 227 22.84 -9.37 31.52
C GLN A 227 21.72 -10.41 31.32
N LEU A 228 21.69 -11.47 32.16
CA LEU A 228 20.62 -12.47 32.08
C LEU A 228 19.25 -11.86 32.41
N LEU A 229 19.16 -11.01 33.44
CA LEU A 229 17.89 -10.36 33.80
C LEU A 229 17.40 -9.47 32.66
N GLN A 230 18.28 -8.66 32.09
CA GLN A 230 17.95 -7.76 30.98
C GLN A 230 17.47 -8.55 29.76
N SER A 231 18.27 -9.51 29.26
CA SER A 231 17.91 -10.29 28.08
C SER A 231 16.62 -11.10 28.28
N SER A 232 16.40 -11.63 29.50
CA SER A 232 15.15 -12.33 29.82
C SER A 232 13.93 -11.41 29.76
N LYS A 233 14.05 -10.15 30.21
CA LYS A 233 12.97 -9.18 30.12
C LYS A 233 12.72 -8.71 28.69
N GLU A 234 13.77 -8.48 27.93
CA GLU A 234 13.68 -8.14 26.50
C GLU A 234 12.99 -9.26 25.71
N LEU A 235 13.33 -10.52 25.97
CA LEU A 235 12.66 -11.68 25.36
C LEU A 235 11.16 -11.71 25.66
N ILE A 236 10.75 -11.45 26.91
CA ILE A 236 9.34 -11.42 27.29
C ILE A 236 8.59 -10.30 26.57
N ILE A 237 9.19 -9.11 26.45
CA ILE A 237 8.60 -7.97 25.76
C ILE A 237 8.38 -8.29 24.27
N GLU A 238 9.43 -8.78 23.60
CA GLU A 238 9.37 -9.12 22.17
C GLU A 238 8.34 -10.22 21.89
N ARG A 239 8.34 -11.27 22.73
CA ARG A 239 7.38 -12.38 22.64
C ARG A 239 5.95 -11.89 22.76
N ARG A 240 5.68 -10.97 23.71
CA ARG A 240 4.35 -10.37 23.88
C ARG A 240 3.97 -9.49 22.70
N GLU A 241 4.91 -8.70 22.17
CA GLU A 241 4.67 -7.86 20.99
C GLU A 241 4.24 -8.71 19.79
N LEU A 242 5.01 -9.77 19.46
CA LEU A 242 4.71 -10.63 18.34
C LEU A 242 3.43 -11.47 18.56
N ALA A 243 3.18 -11.95 19.79
CA ALA A 243 1.95 -12.65 20.11
C ALA A 243 0.71 -11.75 19.87
N ASN A 244 0.79 -10.47 20.24
CA ASN A 244 -0.29 -9.50 20.01
C ASN A 244 -0.55 -9.25 18.52
N LEU A 245 0.49 -9.29 17.66
CA LEU A 245 0.31 -9.08 16.22
C LEU A 245 -0.57 -10.16 15.56
N ILE A 246 -0.49 -11.39 16.05
CA ILE A 246 -1.25 -12.53 15.51
C ILE A 246 -2.43 -12.97 16.42
N GLY A 247 -2.76 -12.16 17.43
CA GLY A 247 -3.85 -12.44 18.36
C GLY A 247 -3.66 -13.71 19.21
N SER A 248 -2.40 -14.16 19.45
CA SER A 248 -2.08 -15.33 20.26
C SER A 248 -1.65 -14.95 21.68
N LYS A 249 -1.51 -15.99 22.55
CA LYS A 249 -0.97 -15.79 23.90
C LYS A 249 0.55 -15.74 23.87
N GLU A 250 1.16 -14.98 24.78
CA GLU A 250 2.61 -14.89 24.95
C GLU A 250 3.24 -16.27 25.17
N SER A 251 2.56 -17.20 25.89
CA SER A 251 3.04 -18.56 26.15
C SER A 251 3.20 -19.40 24.90
N ASP A 252 2.41 -19.12 23.86
CA ASP A 252 2.36 -19.90 22.63
C ASP A 252 3.39 -19.40 21.59
N MET A 253 4.06 -18.27 21.89
CA MET A 253 5.04 -17.64 21.02
C MET A 253 6.46 -18.18 21.31
N ILE A 254 6.65 -19.48 21.06
CA ILE A 254 7.97 -20.12 21.06
C ILE A 254 8.37 -20.31 19.60
N VAL A 255 9.54 -19.77 19.23
CA VAL A 255 10.03 -19.81 17.85
C VAL A 255 10.79 -21.10 17.60
N ASP A 256 10.44 -21.77 16.49
CA ASP A 256 11.20 -22.87 15.88
C ASP A 256 11.74 -22.36 14.54
N LEU A 257 12.97 -21.86 14.58
CA LEU A 257 13.69 -21.38 13.42
C LEU A 257 15.15 -21.84 13.51
N ASP A 258 15.57 -22.57 12.49
CA ASP A 258 17.00 -22.83 12.31
C ASP A 258 17.68 -21.56 11.80
N LEU A 259 18.28 -20.82 12.74
CA LEU A 259 19.02 -19.59 12.42
C LEU A 259 20.25 -19.86 11.56
N TYR A 260 20.75 -21.08 11.58
CA TYR A 260 22.04 -21.45 10.98
C TYR A 260 21.90 -22.02 9.56
N GLU A 261 20.65 -22.17 9.08
CA GLU A 261 20.40 -22.61 7.72
C GLU A 261 20.92 -21.60 6.70
N VAL A 262 21.77 -22.06 5.79
CA VAL A 262 22.24 -21.27 4.66
C VAL A 262 21.34 -21.52 3.46
N HIS A 263 20.66 -20.47 2.99
CA HIS A 263 19.71 -20.57 1.89
C HIS A 263 20.41 -20.51 0.54
N ASN A 264 20.05 -21.44 -0.36
CA ASN A 264 20.39 -21.32 -1.77
C ASN A 264 19.41 -20.32 -2.42
N LEU A 265 19.85 -19.07 -2.57
CA LEU A 265 19.05 -18.05 -3.23
C LEU A 265 19.11 -18.21 -4.75
N THR A 266 17.98 -18.00 -5.42
CA THR A 266 17.95 -17.96 -6.89
C THR A 266 18.71 -16.71 -7.34
N GLU A 267 19.77 -16.92 -8.11
CA GLU A 267 20.49 -15.81 -8.72
C GLU A 267 19.62 -15.16 -9.79
N ILE A 268 19.25 -13.92 -9.57
CA ILE A 268 18.42 -13.11 -10.49
C ILE A 268 19.34 -12.06 -11.11
N ASP A 269 19.25 -11.88 -12.43
CA ASP A 269 19.87 -10.71 -13.06
C ASP A 269 19.08 -9.44 -12.64
N PRO A 270 19.67 -8.54 -11.84
CA PRO A 270 18.98 -7.36 -11.35
C PRO A 270 18.45 -6.44 -12.45
N ARG A 271 19.14 -6.40 -13.61
CA ARG A 271 18.75 -5.52 -14.72
C ARG A 271 17.48 -6.01 -15.43
N SER A 272 17.34 -7.32 -15.59
CA SER A 272 16.14 -7.88 -16.18
C SER A 272 14.95 -7.83 -15.22
N PHE A 273 15.19 -8.11 -13.93
CA PHE A 273 14.14 -8.11 -12.91
C PHE A 273 13.55 -6.73 -12.67
N VAL A 274 14.39 -5.68 -12.57
CA VAL A 274 13.96 -4.33 -12.16
C VAL A 274 12.91 -3.77 -13.11
N ASN A 275 12.95 -4.09 -14.39
CA ASN A 275 11.96 -3.60 -15.36
C ASN A 275 10.51 -4.06 -15.03
N ASP A 276 10.37 -5.25 -14.47
CA ASP A 276 9.07 -5.85 -14.13
C ASP A 276 8.72 -5.71 -12.63
N SER A 277 9.61 -5.09 -11.84
CA SER A 277 9.39 -4.91 -10.41
C SER A 277 8.22 -3.97 -10.11
N ARG A 278 7.48 -4.27 -9.03
CA ARG A 278 6.35 -3.44 -8.58
C ARG A 278 6.71 -1.99 -8.35
N SER A 279 7.90 -1.75 -7.83
CA SER A 279 8.43 -0.40 -7.57
C SER A 279 8.61 0.43 -8.85
N ILE A 280 8.92 -0.20 -10.00
CA ILE A 280 9.08 0.46 -11.30
C ILE A 280 7.75 0.54 -12.05
N LEU A 281 6.90 -0.48 -11.99
CA LEU A 281 5.57 -0.46 -12.60
C LEU A 281 4.73 0.75 -12.17
N LYS A 282 4.92 1.24 -10.96
CA LYS A 282 4.29 2.47 -10.47
C LYS A 282 4.55 3.66 -11.41
N TYR A 283 5.77 3.84 -11.89
CA TYR A 283 6.12 4.95 -12.80
C TYR A 283 5.48 4.76 -14.17
N ASP A 284 5.31 3.53 -14.64
CA ASP A 284 4.63 3.25 -15.90
C ASP A 284 3.13 3.61 -15.83
N PHE A 285 2.47 3.34 -14.71
CA PHE A 285 1.09 3.78 -14.48
C PHE A 285 0.98 5.30 -14.36
N ASP A 286 1.90 5.96 -13.65
CA ASP A 286 1.93 7.42 -13.55
C ASP A 286 2.14 8.06 -14.92
N LYS A 287 3.02 7.51 -15.75
CA LYS A 287 3.24 7.94 -17.14
C LYS A 287 1.98 7.74 -17.99
N ALA A 288 1.35 6.57 -17.92
CA ALA A 288 0.11 6.29 -18.66
C ALA A 288 -1.01 7.28 -18.29
N ARG A 289 -1.14 7.66 -17.02
CA ARG A 289 -2.08 8.70 -16.56
C ARG A 289 -1.79 10.05 -17.21
N LEU A 290 -0.53 10.49 -17.20
CA LEU A 290 -0.13 11.77 -17.80
C LEU A 290 -0.33 11.76 -19.31
N GLN A 291 0.00 10.68 -19.99
CA GLN A 291 -0.26 10.49 -21.42
C GLN A 291 -1.76 10.57 -21.74
N ARG A 292 -2.61 9.94 -20.91
CA ARG A 292 -4.06 10.04 -21.08
C ARG A 292 -4.57 11.47 -20.84
N GLN A 293 -4.00 12.21 -19.91
CA GLN A 293 -4.32 13.61 -19.69
C GLN A 293 -3.84 14.49 -20.84
N LEU A 294 -2.63 14.26 -21.36
CA LEU A 294 -2.05 14.96 -22.50
C LEU A 294 -2.98 14.89 -23.72
N VAL A 295 -3.45 13.69 -24.09
CA VAL A 295 -4.42 13.52 -25.17
C VAL A 295 -5.67 14.37 -24.98
N THR A 296 -6.14 14.52 -23.75
CA THR A 296 -7.29 15.39 -23.44
C THR A 296 -6.95 16.89 -23.59
N PHE A 297 -5.76 17.29 -23.15
CA PHE A 297 -5.33 18.69 -23.30
C PHE A 297 -5.13 19.05 -24.77
N GLU A 298 -4.51 18.20 -25.56
CA GLU A 298 -4.39 18.35 -27.01
C GLU A 298 -5.78 18.47 -27.67
N ASN A 299 -6.71 17.57 -27.30
CA ASN A 299 -8.07 17.63 -27.83
C ASN A 299 -8.77 18.95 -27.51
N LYS A 300 -8.53 19.52 -26.33
CA LYS A 300 -9.09 20.82 -25.93
C LYS A 300 -8.50 22.02 -26.71
N THR A 301 -7.40 21.86 -27.44
CA THR A 301 -6.90 22.93 -28.33
C THR A 301 -7.65 22.96 -29.67
N MET A 302 -8.37 21.90 -30.01
CA MET A 302 -9.13 21.81 -31.25
C MET A 302 -10.39 22.68 -31.23
N PRO A 303 -10.90 23.12 -32.40
CA PRO A 303 -12.23 23.74 -32.50
C PRO A 303 -13.33 22.83 -31.97
N SER A 304 -14.29 23.37 -31.27
CA SER A 304 -15.51 22.66 -30.92
C SER A 304 -16.49 22.74 -32.10
N ILE A 305 -16.83 21.59 -32.68
CA ILE A 305 -17.84 21.44 -33.73
C ILE A 305 -18.89 20.46 -33.25
N ASN A 306 -20.14 20.94 -33.08
CA ASN A 306 -21.23 20.14 -32.55
C ASN A 306 -22.35 20.07 -33.56
N LEU A 307 -22.89 18.87 -33.81
CA LEU A 307 -24.14 18.63 -34.50
C LEU A 307 -25.27 18.68 -33.47
N ASN A 308 -26.23 19.56 -33.69
CA ASN A 308 -27.41 19.73 -32.84
C ASN A 308 -28.65 19.26 -33.61
N LEU A 309 -29.39 18.37 -33.00
CA LEU A 309 -30.69 17.90 -33.49
C LEU A 309 -31.73 18.15 -32.38
N GLY A 310 -32.80 18.85 -32.73
CA GLY A 310 -33.90 19.12 -31.80
C GLY A 310 -35.25 18.76 -32.38
N LEU A 311 -36.09 18.20 -31.55
CA LEU A 311 -37.51 17.99 -31.81
C LEU A 311 -38.29 18.60 -30.67
N SER A 312 -39.29 19.41 -30.99
CA SER A 312 -40.17 19.98 -29.98
C SER A 312 -41.65 19.95 -30.38
N SER A 313 -42.47 19.90 -29.39
CA SER A 313 -43.92 19.98 -29.54
C SER A 313 -44.45 20.99 -28.54
N LEU A 314 -45.08 22.04 -29.05
CA LEU A 314 -45.61 23.14 -28.26
C LEU A 314 -47.14 23.15 -28.41
N GLY A 315 -47.86 23.18 -27.31
CA GLY A 315 -49.29 23.42 -27.25
C GLY A 315 -49.55 24.73 -26.50
N GLU A 316 -50.39 25.59 -27.07
CA GLU A 316 -50.78 26.86 -26.48
C GLU A 316 -52.28 26.97 -26.38
N ASN A 317 -52.81 27.45 -25.26
CA ASN A 317 -54.21 27.68 -25.04
C ASN A 317 -54.49 28.62 -23.86
N ASP A 318 -55.62 29.31 -23.86
CA ASP A 318 -56.07 30.13 -22.71
C ASP A 318 -56.41 29.28 -21.47
N LYS A 319 -56.67 27.99 -21.67
CA LYS A 319 -56.97 27.03 -20.59
C LYS A 319 -55.83 26.02 -20.42
N TYR A 320 -55.51 25.71 -19.19
CA TYR A 320 -54.43 24.77 -18.84
C TYR A 320 -54.53 23.42 -19.58
N PHE A 321 -55.68 22.75 -19.51
CA PHE A 321 -55.89 21.48 -20.20
C PHE A 321 -55.95 21.60 -21.73
N GLY A 322 -56.32 22.78 -22.25
CA GLY A 322 -56.32 23.05 -23.70
C GLY A 322 -54.92 23.06 -24.30
N SER A 323 -53.90 23.45 -23.53
CA SER A 323 -52.51 23.46 -23.97
C SER A 323 -51.90 22.04 -24.21
N PHE A 324 -52.59 20.97 -23.79
CA PHE A 324 -52.24 19.60 -24.13
C PHE A 324 -52.85 19.14 -25.47
N GLY A 325 -53.82 19.87 -25.98
CA GLY A 325 -54.44 19.64 -27.28
C GLY A 325 -53.64 20.17 -28.44
N ASN A 326 -54.18 20.95 -29.30
CA ASN A 326 -53.62 21.56 -30.51
C ASN A 326 -52.10 21.85 -30.38
N ARG A 327 -51.26 20.90 -30.83
CA ARG A 327 -49.82 20.97 -30.68
C ARG A 327 -49.14 21.20 -32.01
N ASP A 328 -48.27 22.19 -32.05
CA ASP A 328 -47.36 22.45 -33.15
C ASP A 328 -46.08 21.65 -32.96
N TYR A 329 -45.57 21.11 -34.03
CA TYR A 329 -44.33 20.35 -34.05
C TYR A 329 -43.26 21.14 -34.78
N SER A 330 -42.06 21.18 -34.18
CA SER A 330 -40.90 21.79 -34.83
C SER A 330 -39.68 20.88 -34.69
N TRP A 331 -38.81 20.98 -35.67
CA TRP A 331 -37.51 20.34 -35.63
C TRP A 331 -36.42 21.32 -36.04
N ASN A 332 -35.26 21.13 -35.53
CA ASN A 332 -34.09 21.90 -35.91
C ASN A 332 -32.90 20.99 -36.10
N VAL A 333 -32.07 21.30 -37.10
CA VAL A 333 -30.78 20.71 -37.34
C VAL A 333 -29.80 21.87 -37.47
N GLY A 334 -28.72 21.84 -36.71
CA GLY A 334 -27.74 22.90 -36.71
C GLY A 334 -26.31 22.36 -36.49
N VAL A 335 -25.32 23.12 -36.90
CA VAL A 335 -23.93 22.87 -36.60
C VAL A 335 -23.38 24.11 -35.92
N ASP A 336 -22.90 23.94 -34.69
CA ASP A 336 -22.24 25.01 -33.95
C ASP A 336 -20.71 24.82 -34.04
N ILE A 337 -20.03 25.90 -34.41
CA ILE A 337 -18.58 25.95 -34.48
C ILE A 337 -18.08 27.01 -33.50
N SER A 338 -17.21 26.63 -32.56
CA SER A 338 -16.57 27.53 -31.63
C SER A 338 -15.08 27.27 -31.59
N TYR A 339 -14.29 28.32 -31.73
CA TYR A 339 -12.83 28.26 -31.63
C TYR A 339 -12.31 29.44 -30.79
N PRO A 340 -11.65 29.17 -29.67
CA PRO A 340 -11.07 30.20 -28.83
C PRO A 340 -9.82 30.80 -29.51
N LEU A 341 -9.86 32.06 -29.95
CA LEU A 341 -8.69 32.74 -30.48
C LEU A 341 -7.70 33.00 -29.34
N GLY A 342 -6.47 32.43 -29.50
CA GLY A 342 -5.39 32.65 -28.54
C GLY A 342 -5.34 31.62 -27.38
N SER A 343 -5.62 30.36 -27.60
CA SER A 343 -5.65 29.18 -26.69
C SER A 343 -4.40 29.00 -25.80
N ARG A 344 -3.80 30.09 -25.27
CA ARG A 344 -2.56 30.06 -24.49
C ARG A 344 -2.62 29.10 -23.30
N LYS A 345 -3.75 29.07 -22.58
CA LYS A 345 -3.91 28.19 -21.43
C LYS A 345 -3.83 26.73 -21.85
N GLN A 346 -4.53 26.35 -22.91
CA GLN A 346 -4.56 24.97 -23.41
C GLN A 346 -3.18 24.52 -23.91
N LEU A 347 -2.44 25.39 -24.59
CA LEU A 347 -1.07 25.12 -25.05
C LEU A 347 -0.10 24.96 -23.88
N ILE A 348 -0.22 25.81 -22.84
CA ILE A 348 0.57 25.68 -21.61
C ILE A 348 0.23 24.39 -20.86
N ASP A 349 -1.04 23.96 -20.85
CA ASP A 349 -1.44 22.70 -20.20
C ASP A 349 -0.85 21.49 -20.95
N VAL A 350 -0.75 21.52 -22.29
CA VAL A 350 -0.05 20.51 -23.11
C VAL A 350 1.44 20.48 -22.75
N GLU A 351 2.14 21.61 -22.85
CA GLU A 351 3.57 21.71 -22.54
C GLU A 351 3.89 21.23 -21.09
N ARG A 352 3.04 21.62 -20.14
CA ARG A 352 3.16 21.15 -18.75
C ARG A 352 3.00 19.64 -18.62
N ALA A 353 2.08 19.04 -19.35
CA ALA A 353 1.88 17.60 -19.36
C ALA A 353 3.09 16.86 -19.97
N GLU A 354 3.66 17.37 -21.06
CA GLU A 354 4.89 16.84 -21.66
C GLU A 354 6.07 16.91 -20.69
N ILE A 355 6.33 18.05 -20.06
CA ILE A 355 7.37 18.20 -19.03
C ILE A 355 7.13 17.23 -17.86
N SER A 356 5.88 17.02 -17.48
CA SER A 356 5.54 16.07 -16.41
C SER A 356 5.86 14.64 -16.81
N ILE A 357 5.63 14.24 -18.07
CA ILE A 357 6.00 12.92 -18.61
C ILE A 357 7.52 12.75 -18.59
N ASP A 358 8.28 13.73 -19.09
CA ASP A 358 9.76 13.70 -19.06
C ASP A 358 10.28 13.61 -17.62
N THR A 359 9.62 14.28 -16.68
CA THR A 359 9.96 14.23 -15.26
C THR A 359 9.74 12.82 -14.67
N ILE A 360 8.65 12.14 -15.06
CA ILE A 360 8.40 10.76 -14.63
C ILE A 360 9.43 9.81 -15.25
N ASP A 361 9.80 9.99 -16.51
CA ASP A 361 10.83 9.16 -17.16
C ASP A 361 12.19 9.33 -16.47
N ALA A 362 12.57 10.54 -16.10
CA ALA A 362 13.79 10.79 -15.34
C ALA A 362 13.75 10.12 -13.95
N LYS A 363 12.62 10.20 -13.23
CA LYS A 363 12.43 9.53 -11.95
C LYS A 363 12.43 8.01 -12.07
N LYS A 364 11.85 7.46 -13.14
CA LYS A 364 11.88 6.02 -13.41
C LYS A 364 13.32 5.55 -13.57
N ASN A 365 14.11 6.23 -14.41
CA ASN A 365 15.53 5.90 -14.64
C ASN A 365 16.35 5.97 -13.34
N GLU A 366 16.11 6.98 -12.49
CA GLU A 366 16.75 7.09 -11.17
C GLU A 366 16.37 5.92 -10.26
N ALA A 367 15.09 5.56 -10.23
CA ALA A 367 14.58 4.43 -9.45
C ALA A 367 15.14 3.09 -9.93
N GLU A 368 15.26 2.87 -11.25
CA GLU A 368 15.88 1.68 -11.84
C GLU A 368 17.34 1.54 -11.38
N ILE A 369 18.13 2.60 -11.48
CA ILE A 369 19.53 2.62 -11.00
C ILE A 369 19.58 2.29 -9.51
N THR A 370 18.73 2.92 -8.70
CA THR A 370 18.70 2.74 -7.26
C THR A 370 18.33 1.30 -6.88
N ASN A 371 17.33 0.72 -7.52
CA ASN A 371 16.89 -0.66 -7.27
C ASN A 371 17.94 -1.68 -7.68
N ILE A 372 18.60 -1.49 -8.84
CA ILE A 372 19.71 -2.34 -9.26
C ILE A 372 20.84 -2.31 -8.22
N HIS A 373 21.20 -1.12 -7.74
CA HIS A 373 22.20 -0.98 -6.69
C HIS A 373 21.77 -1.65 -5.37
N GLN A 374 20.51 -1.49 -4.97
CA GLN A 374 19.98 -2.10 -3.75
C GLN A 374 20.01 -3.63 -3.83
N ILE A 375 19.58 -4.22 -4.93
CA ILE A 375 19.58 -5.68 -5.12
C ILE A 375 21.04 -6.20 -5.12
N ASN A 376 21.95 -5.57 -5.85
CA ASN A 376 23.36 -5.95 -5.85
C ASN A 376 24.00 -5.82 -4.47
N TYR A 377 23.67 -4.76 -3.73
CA TYR A 377 24.14 -4.58 -2.36
C TYR A 377 23.65 -5.70 -1.44
N LEU A 378 22.37 -6.05 -1.51
CA LEU A 378 21.80 -7.12 -0.69
C LEU A 378 22.41 -8.49 -1.05
N LEU A 379 22.62 -8.78 -2.34
CA LEU A 379 23.31 -10.00 -2.79
C LEU A 379 24.73 -10.06 -2.19
N ALA A 380 25.51 -8.99 -2.34
CA ALA A 380 26.87 -8.95 -1.77
C ALA A 380 26.87 -9.10 -0.23
N GLN A 381 25.84 -8.58 0.46
CA GLN A 381 25.66 -8.78 1.90
C GLN A 381 25.31 -10.24 2.24
N VAL A 382 24.46 -10.89 1.44
CA VAL A 382 24.14 -12.33 1.61
C VAL A 382 25.39 -13.17 1.47
N ASP A 383 26.19 -12.95 0.41
CA ASP A 383 27.42 -13.69 0.16
C ASP A 383 28.41 -13.51 1.31
N LEU A 384 28.70 -12.26 1.69
CA LEU A 384 29.60 -11.95 2.79
C LEU A 384 29.15 -12.61 4.10
N LEU A 385 27.86 -12.49 4.45
CA LEU A 385 27.34 -13.03 5.70
C LEU A 385 27.30 -14.55 5.70
N SER A 386 27.04 -15.19 4.56
CA SER A 386 27.09 -16.64 4.42
C SER A 386 28.48 -17.19 4.70
N GLU A 387 29.54 -16.55 4.15
CA GLU A 387 30.94 -16.89 4.42
C GLU A 387 31.31 -16.65 5.91
N LEU A 388 30.88 -15.52 6.49
CA LEU A 388 31.14 -15.21 7.90
C LEU A 388 30.46 -16.21 8.83
N VAL A 389 29.22 -16.65 8.53
CA VAL A 389 28.51 -17.68 9.30
C VAL A 389 29.32 -18.98 9.34
N VAL A 390 29.92 -19.42 8.21
CA VAL A 390 30.75 -20.60 8.13
C VAL A 390 32.05 -20.41 8.97
N LEU A 391 32.70 -19.27 8.86
CA LEU A 391 33.94 -18.97 9.65
C LEU A 391 33.65 -18.88 11.15
N TYR A 392 32.53 -18.31 11.57
CA TYR A 392 32.16 -18.28 12.99
C TYR A 392 31.77 -19.66 13.53
N LEU A 393 31.21 -20.53 12.69
CA LEU A 393 31.00 -21.94 13.05
C LEU A 393 32.31 -22.65 13.29
N GLU A 394 33.28 -22.47 12.39
CA GLU A 394 34.62 -23.03 12.57
C GLU A 394 35.30 -22.50 13.84
N GLN A 395 35.24 -21.18 14.10
CA GLN A 395 35.75 -20.57 15.33
C GLN A 395 35.07 -21.17 16.58
N GLY A 396 33.73 -21.40 16.52
CA GLY A 396 33.02 -22.04 17.61
C GLY A 396 33.47 -23.47 17.86
N SER A 397 33.69 -24.26 16.79
CA SER A 397 34.21 -25.64 16.92
C SER A 397 35.59 -25.71 17.53
N LEU A 398 36.49 -24.83 17.10
CA LEU A 398 37.84 -24.72 17.69
C LEU A 398 37.82 -24.29 19.17
N ALA A 399 36.86 -23.43 19.53
CA ALA A 399 36.69 -23.02 20.93
C ALA A 399 36.15 -24.19 21.80
N GLU A 400 35.28 -25.03 21.27
CA GLU A 400 34.79 -26.25 21.96
C GLU A 400 35.90 -27.32 22.07
N GLU A 401 36.73 -27.52 21.04
CA GLU A 401 37.91 -28.40 21.13
C GLU A 401 38.84 -27.92 22.25
N MET A 402 39.10 -26.62 22.37
CA MET A 402 39.92 -26.07 23.48
C MET A 402 39.27 -26.37 24.85
N VAL A 403 37.94 -26.35 24.99
CA VAL A 403 37.26 -26.76 26.23
C VAL A 403 37.59 -28.23 26.56
N ILE A 404 37.49 -29.10 25.56
CA ILE A 404 37.79 -30.54 25.72
C ILE A 404 39.24 -30.74 26.17
N GLU A 405 40.20 -30.11 25.50
CA GLU A 405 41.62 -30.21 25.82
C GLU A 405 41.92 -29.71 27.24
N GLU A 406 41.37 -28.58 27.66
CA GLU A 406 41.58 -28.06 29.01
C GLU A 406 40.92 -28.95 30.09
N GLN A 407 39.77 -29.60 29.75
CA GLN A 407 39.14 -30.59 30.64
C GLN A 407 40.00 -31.84 30.79
N ILE A 408 40.61 -32.36 29.71
CA ILE A 408 41.52 -33.51 29.76
C ILE A 408 42.76 -33.16 30.64
N LYS A 409 43.41 -32.02 30.38
CA LYS A 409 44.55 -31.59 31.20
C LYS A 409 44.20 -31.47 32.69
N PHE A 410 42.99 -30.93 32.98
CA PHE A 410 42.55 -30.81 34.37
C PHE A 410 42.29 -32.19 35.00
N SER A 411 41.68 -33.13 34.27
CA SER A 411 41.41 -34.49 34.76
C SER A 411 42.68 -35.28 35.05
N GLU A 412 43.77 -35.01 34.31
CA GLU A 412 45.10 -35.61 34.48
C GLU A 412 45.95 -34.86 35.49
N ALA A 413 45.38 -33.93 36.27
CA ALA A 413 46.09 -33.10 37.25
C ALA A 413 47.21 -32.22 36.64
N ARG A 414 47.21 -31.97 35.33
CA ARG A 414 48.16 -31.12 34.59
C ARG A 414 47.62 -29.71 34.29
N GLY A 415 46.33 -29.45 34.58
CA GLY A 415 45.64 -28.19 34.31
C GLY A 415 45.02 -27.58 35.57
N GLN A 416 44.50 -26.36 35.41
CA GLN A 416 43.77 -25.65 36.46
C GLN A 416 42.30 -25.52 36.11
N LYS A 417 41.39 -25.66 37.09
CA LYS A 417 39.93 -25.50 36.91
C LYS A 417 39.59 -24.11 36.36
N SER A 418 40.32 -23.07 36.71
CA SER A 418 40.13 -21.72 36.16
C SER A 418 40.35 -21.63 34.64
N LEU A 419 41.29 -22.45 34.08
CA LEU A 419 41.50 -22.50 32.62
C LEU A 419 40.36 -23.18 31.91
N VAL A 420 39.79 -24.26 32.48
CA VAL A 420 38.58 -24.89 31.95
C VAL A 420 37.39 -23.91 31.92
N ILE A 421 37.20 -23.12 32.99
CA ILE A 421 36.16 -22.11 33.05
C ILE A 421 36.39 -21.03 32.02
N ALA A 422 37.67 -20.59 31.85
CA ALA A 422 38.01 -19.59 30.84
C ALA A 422 37.77 -20.10 29.41
N ALA A 423 38.15 -21.35 29.11
CA ALA A 423 37.89 -21.96 27.80
C ALA A 423 36.36 -22.04 27.52
N LYS A 424 35.54 -22.50 28.48
CA LYS A 424 34.10 -22.53 28.37
C LYS A 424 33.49 -21.13 28.15
N ARG A 425 34.04 -20.12 28.80
CA ARG A 425 33.59 -18.72 28.58
C ARG A 425 33.90 -18.26 27.17
N ASN A 426 35.10 -18.58 26.64
CA ASN A 426 35.47 -18.25 25.27
C ASN A 426 34.58 -18.97 24.24
N ALA A 427 34.27 -20.25 24.43
CA ALA A 427 33.36 -21.02 23.58
C ALA A 427 31.96 -20.41 23.60
N ASN A 428 31.45 -20.00 24.77
CA ASN A 428 30.16 -19.33 24.87
C ASN A 428 30.13 -17.95 24.18
N LEU A 429 31.25 -17.20 24.21
CA LEU A 429 31.39 -15.93 23.47
C LEU A 429 31.43 -16.17 21.94
N ALA A 430 32.19 -17.18 21.48
CA ALA A 430 32.24 -17.56 20.08
C ALA A 430 30.82 -17.94 19.56
N ASN A 431 30.09 -18.74 20.34
CA ASN A 431 28.71 -19.10 19.99
C ASN A 431 27.76 -17.89 19.95
N LEU A 432 27.94 -16.92 20.84
CA LEU A 432 27.15 -15.67 20.80
C LEU A 432 27.45 -14.86 19.55
N THR A 433 28.71 -14.79 19.12
CA THR A 433 29.09 -14.09 17.87
C THR A 433 28.50 -14.80 16.63
N TYR A 434 28.61 -16.13 16.60
CA TYR A 434 28.03 -16.96 15.56
C TYR A 434 26.51 -16.75 15.45
N LEU A 435 25.80 -16.79 16.58
CA LEU A 435 24.35 -16.55 16.65
C LEU A 435 23.95 -15.17 16.10
N GLN A 436 24.69 -14.12 16.44
CA GLN A 436 24.43 -12.76 15.97
C GLN A 436 24.62 -12.64 14.45
N ALA A 437 25.69 -13.25 13.92
CA ALA A 437 25.95 -13.28 12.48
C ALA A 437 24.84 -14.06 11.73
N ALA A 438 24.46 -15.23 12.24
CA ALA A 438 23.40 -16.05 11.70
C ALA A 438 22.05 -15.31 11.67
N GLY A 439 21.68 -14.66 12.77
CA GLY A 439 20.46 -13.84 12.82
C GLY A 439 20.47 -12.67 11.83
N THR A 440 21.64 -12.03 11.66
CA THR A 440 21.79 -10.96 10.68
C THR A 440 21.67 -11.49 9.25
N TYR A 441 22.28 -12.64 8.95
CA TYR A 441 22.15 -13.32 7.67
C TYR A 441 20.68 -13.61 7.32
N GLN A 442 19.93 -14.19 8.24
CA GLN A 442 18.50 -14.50 8.01
C GLN A 442 17.69 -13.25 7.70
N LYS A 443 17.97 -12.13 8.37
CA LYS A 443 17.26 -10.87 8.08
C LYS A 443 17.60 -10.30 6.70
N ILE A 444 18.87 -10.33 6.30
CA ILE A 444 19.27 -9.88 4.96
C ILE A 444 18.65 -10.76 3.86
N VAL A 445 18.48 -12.06 4.11
CA VAL A 445 17.73 -12.96 3.19
C VAL A 445 16.28 -12.51 3.04
N ILE A 446 15.61 -12.12 4.12
CA ILE A 446 14.25 -11.56 4.06
C ILE A 446 14.24 -10.25 3.26
N ASP A 447 15.18 -9.34 3.54
CA ASP A 447 15.27 -8.06 2.84
C ASP A 447 15.56 -8.24 1.34
N TYR A 448 16.40 -9.24 0.99
CA TYR A 448 16.64 -9.60 -0.41
C TYR A 448 15.37 -10.14 -1.09
N LYS A 449 14.67 -11.07 -0.44
CA LYS A 449 13.39 -11.60 -0.98
C LYS A 449 12.35 -10.51 -1.16
N ALA A 450 12.29 -9.54 -0.24
CA ALA A 450 11.42 -8.38 -0.38
C ALA A 450 11.83 -7.50 -1.57
N ALA A 451 13.14 -7.27 -1.76
CA ALA A 451 13.64 -6.44 -2.85
C ALA A 451 13.40 -7.04 -4.26
N ILE A 452 13.11 -8.34 -4.32
CA ILE A 452 12.80 -9.08 -5.57
C ILE A 452 11.35 -9.57 -5.63
N ASP A 453 10.45 -8.93 -4.89
CA ASP A 453 9.00 -9.19 -4.90
C ASP A 453 8.59 -10.66 -4.62
N GLN A 454 9.29 -11.35 -3.68
CA GLN A 454 9.10 -12.80 -3.43
C GLN A 454 8.51 -13.15 -2.05
N LEU A 455 8.17 -12.17 -1.20
CA LEU A 455 7.62 -12.47 0.13
C LEU A 455 6.10 -12.53 0.15
N TYR A 456 5.44 -11.72 -0.69
CA TYR A 456 3.99 -11.61 -0.74
C TYR A 456 3.48 -11.86 -2.16
N ASN A 457 2.88 -13.04 -2.37
CA ASN A 457 2.31 -13.47 -3.66
C ASN A 457 0.81 -13.75 -3.55
#